data_66bc6e8e5190a0fb5b7c1a06c4b12ae0
#
_entry.id   66bc6e8e5190a0fb5b7c1a06c4b12ae0
#
_cell.length_a   1.000
_cell.length_b   1.000
_cell.length_c   1.000
_cell.angle_alpha   90.00
_cell.angle_beta   90.00
_cell.angle_gamma   90.00
#
_symmetry.space_group_name_H-M   'P 1'
#
loop_
_entity.id
_entity.type
_entity.pdbx_description
1 polymer ?
#
loop_
_entity_poly.entity_id
_entity_poly.type
_entity_poly.pdbx_seq_one_letter_code
_entity_poly.pdbx_strand_id
1 'polypeptide(L)'
;MTLTIAFASLKGGVGKTTTALNCAYAFARRGSRTLLVDTDPQGAVGLSLDGVGDRSGLAANVSDIDGALASVVKTRLPELQILTMGAVDALDVDAFAVVAREHDTLRRLVDRSQQEYDVVLFDTPAGLGGMTRLALEAVESVVAVAQCEPLALRALPRLLELLGQLREAGGECSLLGVVGNMSSFRDPVVLASLEELWGLYRELVFDTAIPRDGVFLQASHAGVPVGLLSRRPPGVAAVFDSLVGEIEARLGITEGDKDDGPIRLVD
;
A
#
# COMPACT_ATOMS: atom_id res chain seq x y z
N MET A 1 -6.40 13.88 -11.65
CA MET A 1 -5.74 14.02 -10.34
C MET A 1 -5.20 12.66 -9.96
N THR A 2 -3.95 12.55 -9.60
CA THR A 2 -3.32 11.28 -9.22
C THR A 2 -3.65 10.96 -7.78
N LEU A 3 -4.11 9.75 -7.50
CA LEU A 3 -4.30 9.29 -6.13
C LEU A 3 -2.97 8.95 -5.49
N THR A 4 -2.72 9.49 -4.30
CA THR A 4 -1.51 9.20 -3.54
C THR A 4 -1.86 8.58 -2.19
N ILE A 5 -1.43 7.34 -1.96
CA ILE A 5 -1.83 6.57 -0.79
C ILE A 5 -0.61 5.90 -0.15
N ALA A 6 -0.41 6.09 1.15
CA ALA A 6 0.59 5.35 1.92
C ALA A 6 -0.07 4.24 2.74
N PHE A 7 0.49 3.04 2.68
CA PHE A 7 0.14 1.95 3.60
C PHE A 7 1.05 2.04 4.82
N ALA A 8 0.48 2.23 6.00
CA ALA A 8 1.23 2.45 7.23
C ALA A 8 0.80 1.53 8.37
N SER A 9 1.72 1.20 9.26
CA SER A 9 1.42 0.56 10.53
C SER A 9 2.55 0.77 11.53
N LEU A 10 2.23 0.72 12.84
CA LEU A 10 3.24 0.82 13.89
C LEU A 10 4.00 -0.48 14.13
N LYS A 11 3.38 -1.61 13.81
CA LYS A 11 3.94 -2.95 14.08
C LYS A 11 4.47 -3.58 12.79
N GLY A 12 5.63 -4.22 12.87
CA GLY A 12 6.14 -5.06 11.80
C GLY A 12 5.35 -6.36 11.66
N GLY A 13 5.38 -6.96 10.46
CA GLY A 13 4.76 -8.25 10.21
C GLY A 13 3.22 -8.26 10.13
N VAL A 14 2.57 -7.10 10.09
CA VAL A 14 1.10 -7.00 9.98
C VAL A 14 0.57 -7.18 8.56
N GLY A 15 1.46 -7.34 7.56
CA GLY A 15 1.09 -7.55 6.15
C GLY A 15 0.92 -6.29 5.33
N LYS A 16 1.57 -5.16 5.70
CA LYS A 16 1.56 -3.93 4.88
C LYS A 16 1.96 -4.16 3.44
N THR A 17 3.17 -4.68 3.21
CA THR A 17 3.71 -4.97 1.88
C THR A 17 2.78 -5.88 1.08
N THR A 18 2.26 -6.94 1.69
CA THR A 18 1.27 -7.83 1.05
C THR A 18 0.02 -7.05 0.65
N THR A 19 -0.49 -6.19 1.53
CA THR A 19 -1.68 -5.38 1.25
C THR A 19 -1.39 -4.36 0.15
N ALA A 20 -0.30 -3.60 0.25
CA ALA A 20 0.10 -2.60 -0.75
C ALA A 20 0.28 -3.23 -2.14
N LEU A 21 1.01 -4.34 -2.24
CA LEU A 21 1.26 -5.04 -3.50
C LEU A 21 -0.03 -5.57 -4.14
N ASN A 22 -0.91 -6.18 -3.35
CA ASN A 22 -2.16 -6.71 -3.89
C ASN A 22 -3.18 -5.62 -4.22
N CYS A 23 -3.21 -4.50 -3.49
CA CYS A 23 -4.00 -3.32 -3.86
C CYS A 23 -3.45 -2.68 -5.14
N ALA A 24 -2.12 -2.55 -5.30
CA ALA A 24 -1.53 -2.06 -6.53
C ALA A 24 -1.92 -2.92 -7.74
N TYR A 25 -1.88 -4.23 -7.58
CA TYR A 25 -2.34 -5.17 -8.59
C TYR A 25 -3.85 -5.01 -8.89
N ALA A 26 -4.69 -4.83 -7.87
CA ALA A 26 -6.14 -4.64 -8.04
C ALA A 26 -6.47 -3.32 -8.76
N PHE A 27 -5.83 -2.20 -8.41
CA PHE A 27 -5.96 -0.94 -9.12
C PHE A 27 -5.57 -1.07 -10.60
N ALA A 28 -4.42 -1.69 -10.87
CA ALA A 28 -3.94 -1.90 -12.23
C ALA A 28 -4.87 -2.80 -13.06
N ARG A 29 -5.43 -3.85 -12.46
CA ARG A 29 -6.44 -4.69 -13.12
C ARG A 29 -7.73 -3.94 -13.47
N ARG A 30 -8.04 -2.89 -12.73
CA ARG A 30 -9.19 -1.99 -12.99
C ARG A 30 -8.86 -0.95 -14.06
N GLY A 31 -7.64 -0.98 -14.60
CA GLY A 31 -7.18 -0.11 -15.69
C GLY A 31 -6.48 1.17 -15.24
N SER A 32 -6.24 1.36 -13.94
CA SER A 32 -5.52 2.52 -13.42
C SER A 32 -4.01 2.34 -13.61
N ARG A 33 -3.32 3.30 -14.23
CA ARG A 33 -1.86 3.32 -14.31
C ARG A 33 -1.30 3.50 -12.90
N THR A 34 -0.75 2.43 -12.35
CA THR A 34 -0.39 2.34 -10.93
C THR A 34 1.11 2.21 -10.75
N LEU A 35 1.69 3.07 -9.91
CA LEU A 35 3.06 2.96 -9.42
C LEU A 35 3.02 2.49 -7.96
N LEU A 36 3.65 1.37 -7.67
CA LEU A 36 3.95 0.93 -6.30
C LEU A 36 5.38 1.33 -5.96
N VAL A 37 5.56 2.12 -4.91
CA VAL A 37 6.87 2.58 -4.43
C VAL A 37 7.20 1.88 -3.12
N ASP A 38 8.29 1.13 -3.11
CA ASP A 38 8.86 0.56 -1.89
C ASP A 38 9.72 1.62 -1.18
N THR A 39 9.34 2.00 0.02
CA THR A 39 10.09 2.94 0.86
C THR A 39 10.68 2.28 2.11
N ASP A 40 10.52 0.94 2.24
CA ASP A 40 11.13 0.18 3.33
C ASP A 40 12.59 -0.14 2.97
N PRO A 41 13.57 0.33 3.74
CA PRO A 41 14.98 -0.01 3.54
C PRO A 41 15.28 -1.52 3.53
N GLN A 42 14.35 -2.34 4.03
CA GLN A 42 14.45 -3.79 3.94
C GLN A 42 14.10 -4.33 2.53
N GLY A 43 13.61 -3.49 1.60
CA GLY A 43 13.29 -3.88 0.23
C GLY A 43 12.18 -4.93 0.10
N ALA A 44 11.20 -4.87 0.99
CA ALA A 44 10.20 -5.93 1.16
C ALA A 44 9.37 -6.18 -0.10
N VAL A 45 9.08 -5.16 -0.91
CA VAL A 45 8.36 -5.32 -2.20
C VAL A 45 9.24 -6.08 -3.19
N GLY A 46 10.51 -5.67 -3.33
CA GLY A 46 11.47 -6.33 -4.23
C GLY A 46 11.67 -7.80 -3.88
N LEU A 47 11.80 -8.11 -2.58
CA LEU A 47 11.94 -9.49 -2.07
C LEU A 47 10.65 -10.33 -2.24
N SER A 48 9.50 -9.69 -2.33
CA SER A 48 8.20 -10.36 -2.51
C SER A 48 7.90 -10.75 -3.95
N LEU A 49 8.76 -10.38 -4.91
CA LEU A 49 8.52 -10.56 -6.34
C LEU A 49 9.65 -11.32 -7.01
N ASP A 50 9.26 -12.36 -7.76
CA ASP A 50 10.22 -13.12 -8.58
C ASP A 50 10.75 -12.27 -9.75
N GLY A 51 12.06 -12.39 -10.03
CA GLY A 51 12.72 -11.73 -11.16
C GLY A 51 12.96 -10.22 -11.01
N VAL A 52 12.66 -9.63 -9.85
CA VAL A 52 12.93 -8.21 -9.59
C VAL A 52 14.40 -7.99 -9.18
N GLY A 53 14.96 -8.86 -8.33
CA GLY A 53 16.38 -8.88 -7.94
C GLY A 53 16.90 -7.58 -7.32
N ASP A 54 18.21 -7.47 -7.15
CA ASP A 54 18.93 -6.27 -6.69
C ASP A 54 19.03 -5.23 -7.82
N ARG A 55 17.91 -4.65 -8.21
CA ARG A 55 17.91 -3.57 -9.18
C ARG A 55 18.24 -2.25 -8.52
N SER A 56 18.85 -1.35 -9.29
CA SER A 56 18.86 0.07 -8.95
C SER A 56 17.42 0.51 -8.68
N GLY A 57 17.18 1.17 -7.56
CA GLY A 57 15.86 1.61 -7.13
C GLY A 57 15.91 3.02 -6.54
N LEU A 58 14.99 3.30 -5.63
CA LEU A 58 14.89 4.60 -4.98
C LEU A 58 16.18 5.00 -4.25
N ALA A 59 16.83 4.05 -3.58
CA ALA A 59 18.04 4.32 -2.80
C ALA A 59 19.21 4.84 -3.66
N ALA A 60 19.42 4.24 -4.83
CA ALA A 60 20.47 4.67 -5.75
C ALA A 60 20.18 6.02 -6.42
N ASN A 61 18.94 6.50 -6.36
CA ASN A 61 18.46 7.68 -7.06
C ASN A 61 17.79 8.70 -6.11
N VAL A 62 18.17 8.70 -4.84
CA VAL A 62 17.52 9.51 -3.79
C VAL A 62 17.47 11.01 -4.11
N SER A 63 18.44 11.54 -4.85
CA SER A 63 18.51 12.93 -5.30
C SER A 63 18.12 13.14 -6.77
N ASP A 64 18.01 12.06 -7.54
CA ASP A 64 17.68 12.07 -8.98
C ASP A 64 16.36 11.35 -9.24
N ILE A 65 15.27 12.12 -9.26
CA ILE A 65 13.91 11.57 -9.42
C ILE A 65 13.68 11.02 -10.84
N ASP A 66 14.25 11.62 -11.87
CA ASP A 66 14.12 11.09 -13.23
C ASP A 66 14.88 9.76 -13.36
N GLY A 67 16.04 9.64 -12.72
CA GLY A 67 16.76 8.37 -12.58
C GLY A 67 15.97 7.32 -11.81
N ALA A 68 15.29 7.72 -10.72
CA ALA A 68 14.41 6.81 -9.96
C ALA A 68 13.26 6.29 -10.85
N LEU A 69 12.56 7.17 -11.55
CA LEU A 69 11.47 6.78 -12.47
C LEU A 69 11.97 5.98 -13.68
N ALA A 70 13.18 6.23 -14.16
CA ALA A 70 13.78 5.39 -15.21
C ALA A 70 14.14 3.97 -14.72
N SER A 71 14.31 3.79 -13.40
CA SER A 71 14.63 2.49 -12.78
C SER A 71 13.42 1.62 -12.44
N VAL A 72 12.19 2.10 -12.69
CA VAL A 72 10.97 1.34 -12.39
C VAL A 72 10.93 -0.01 -13.10
N VAL A 73 10.48 -1.01 -12.40
CA VAL A 73 10.28 -2.35 -12.93
C VAL A 73 8.92 -2.39 -13.66
N LYS A 74 8.96 -2.62 -14.97
CA LYS A 74 7.76 -2.88 -15.77
C LYS A 74 7.31 -4.31 -15.53
N THR A 75 6.06 -4.49 -15.12
CA THR A 75 5.49 -5.82 -14.90
C THR A 75 4.85 -6.36 -16.20
N ARG A 76 4.35 -7.61 -16.16
CA ARG A 76 3.56 -8.18 -17.26
C ARG A 76 2.15 -7.58 -17.38
N LEU A 77 1.70 -6.85 -16.36
CA LEU A 77 0.49 -6.03 -16.41
C LEU A 77 0.93 -4.59 -16.71
N PRO A 78 0.70 -4.06 -17.93
CA PRO A 78 1.27 -2.78 -18.36
C PRO A 78 0.90 -1.61 -17.44
N GLU A 79 -0.27 -1.69 -16.81
CA GLU A 79 -0.80 -0.68 -15.88
C GLU A 79 -0.09 -0.72 -14.52
N LEU A 80 0.69 -1.76 -14.17
CA LEU A 80 1.43 -1.87 -12.92
C LEU A 80 2.93 -1.69 -13.14
N GLN A 81 3.49 -0.69 -12.51
CA GLN A 81 4.94 -0.50 -12.43
C GLN A 81 5.37 -0.42 -10.95
N ILE A 82 6.61 -0.80 -10.68
CA ILE A 82 7.13 -0.91 -9.31
C ILE A 82 8.48 -0.20 -9.23
N LEU A 83 8.57 0.77 -8.34
CA LEU A 83 9.83 1.36 -7.93
C LEU A 83 10.28 0.66 -6.65
N THR A 84 11.26 -0.20 -6.75
CA THR A 84 11.84 -0.89 -5.59
C THR A 84 12.70 0.07 -4.77
N MET A 85 12.91 -0.28 -3.50
CA MET A 85 13.86 0.46 -2.68
C MET A 85 15.29 0.35 -3.25
N GLY A 86 15.65 -0.80 -3.79
CA GLY A 86 17.04 -1.12 -4.13
C GLY A 86 17.86 -1.47 -2.89
N ALA A 87 19.16 -1.62 -3.06
CA ALA A 87 20.06 -1.97 -1.97
C ALA A 87 20.36 -0.74 -1.08
N VAL A 88 20.08 -0.87 0.22
CA VAL A 88 20.50 0.08 1.26
C VAL A 88 21.41 -0.66 2.23
N ASP A 89 22.59 -0.13 2.52
CA ASP A 89 23.44 -0.72 3.55
C ASP A 89 22.73 -0.61 4.91
N ALA A 90 22.74 -1.69 5.68
CA ALA A 90 22.08 -1.75 6.97
C ALA A 90 22.61 -0.69 7.97
N LEU A 91 23.85 -0.24 7.79
CA LEU A 91 24.45 0.83 8.60
C LEU A 91 23.99 2.23 8.17
N ASP A 92 23.43 2.38 6.96
CA ASP A 92 23.09 3.67 6.38
C ASP A 92 21.57 3.94 6.35
N VAL A 93 20.75 3.06 6.93
CA VAL A 93 19.28 3.19 6.91
C VAL A 93 18.80 4.52 7.48
N ASP A 94 19.36 4.95 8.63
CA ASP A 94 18.98 6.23 9.23
C ASP A 94 19.52 7.41 8.42
N ALA A 95 20.73 7.31 7.90
CA ALA A 95 21.33 8.32 7.02
C ALA A 95 20.54 8.48 5.73
N PHE A 96 20.02 7.38 5.18
CA PHE A 96 19.19 7.41 3.99
C PHE A 96 17.93 8.28 4.18
N ALA A 97 17.23 8.12 5.30
CA ALA A 97 16.05 8.94 5.59
C ALA A 97 16.38 10.44 5.73
N VAL A 98 17.56 10.77 6.25
CA VAL A 98 18.05 12.17 6.31
C VAL A 98 18.28 12.71 4.91
N VAL A 99 19.01 11.98 4.06
CA VAL A 99 19.28 12.39 2.68
C VAL A 99 17.99 12.52 1.88
N ALA A 100 17.06 11.56 2.01
CA ALA A 100 15.77 11.62 1.35
C ALA A 100 14.95 12.86 1.77
N ARG A 101 15.06 13.28 3.04
CA ARG A 101 14.45 14.53 3.53
C ARG A 101 15.11 15.76 2.96
N GLU A 102 16.44 15.83 2.94
CA GLU A 102 17.18 16.98 2.39
C GLU A 102 16.88 17.24 0.92
N HIS A 103 16.63 16.17 0.15
CA HIS A 103 16.28 16.25 -1.26
C HIS A 103 14.78 16.33 -1.54
N ASP A 104 13.92 16.28 -0.51
CA ASP A 104 12.45 16.20 -0.64
C ASP A 104 12.00 15.10 -1.60
N THR A 105 12.69 13.96 -1.53
CA THR A 105 12.68 12.89 -2.53
C THR A 105 11.26 12.39 -2.80
N LEU A 106 10.48 12.05 -1.76
CA LEU A 106 9.18 11.41 -1.97
C LEU A 106 8.12 12.39 -2.48
N ARG A 107 8.15 13.66 -2.06
CA ARG A 107 7.26 14.69 -2.59
C ARG A 107 7.55 14.96 -4.06
N ARG A 108 8.82 15.18 -4.41
CA ARG A 108 9.24 15.35 -5.81
C ARG A 108 8.91 14.14 -6.68
N LEU A 109 9.00 12.93 -6.11
CA LEU A 109 8.58 11.70 -6.79
C LEU A 109 7.08 11.72 -7.09
N VAL A 110 6.25 12.10 -6.12
CA VAL A 110 4.80 12.25 -6.30
C VAL A 110 4.51 13.27 -7.40
N ASP A 111 5.07 14.48 -7.29
CA ASP A 111 4.85 15.57 -8.26
C ASP A 111 5.21 15.14 -9.68
N ARG A 112 6.34 14.44 -9.84
CA ARG A 112 6.81 13.99 -11.16
C ARG A 112 5.97 12.84 -11.71
N SER A 113 5.43 11.99 -10.83
CA SER A 113 4.60 10.83 -11.19
C SER A 113 3.20 11.21 -11.70
N GLN A 114 2.68 12.39 -11.37
CA GLN A 114 1.30 12.80 -11.69
C GLN A 114 0.96 12.80 -13.19
N GLN A 115 1.96 12.94 -14.07
CA GLN A 115 1.74 12.93 -15.51
C GLN A 115 1.62 11.51 -16.09
N GLU A 116 2.17 10.52 -15.40
CA GLU A 116 2.33 9.16 -15.92
C GLU A 116 1.39 8.15 -15.24
N TYR A 117 1.02 8.42 -13.96
CA TYR A 117 0.24 7.48 -13.14
C TYR A 117 -1.07 8.09 -12.65
N ASP A 118 -2.08 7.26 -12.57
CA ASP A 118 -3.38 7.59 -11.98
C ASP A 118 -3.38 7.31 -10.47
N VAL A 119 -2.53 6.35 -10.03
CA VAL A 119 -2.41 5.92 -8.63
C VAL A 119 -0.94 5.74 -8.28
N VAL A 120 -0.50 6.34 -7.18
CA VAL A 120 0.82 6.13 -6.57
C VAL A 120 0.64 5.59 -5.15
N LEU A 121 1.13 4.38 -4.91
CA LEU A 121 1.03 3.69 -3.63
C LEU A 121 2.42 3.58 -2.99
N PHE A 122 2.51 3.93 -1.71
CA PHE A 122 3.74 3.76 -0.92
C PHE A 122 3.60 2.60 0.05
N ASP A 123 4.47 1.59 -0.06
CA ASP A 123 4.70 0.63 1.01
C ASP A 123 5.74 1.20 1.97
N THR A 124 5.38 1.42 3.24
CA THR A 124 6.25 2.09 4.20
C THR A 124 6.91 1.09 5.16
N PRO A 125 8.03 1.46 5.80
CA PRO A 125 8.58 0.68 6.92
C PRO A 125 7.60 0.57 8.09
N ALA A 126 7.86 -0.35 9.00
CA ALA A 126 7.15 -0.41 10.28
C ALA A 126 7.54 0.77 11.18
N GLY A 127 6.58 1.30 11.91
CA GLY A 127 6.79 2.44 12.81
C GLY A 127 6.41 3.78 12.16
N LEU A 128 6.68 4.88 12.85
CA LEU A 128 6.23 6.23 12.47
C LEU A 128 7.40 7.20 12.24
N GLY A 129 8.62 6.71 12.19
CA GLY A 129 9.83 7.53 11.98
C GLY A 129 10.37 7.42 10.55
N GLY A 130 11.47 8.15 10.29
CA GLY A 130 12.27 8.02 9.08
C GLY A 130 11.44 8.09 7.79
N MET A 131 11.60 7.08 6.95
CA MET A 131 10.92 6.99 5.64
C MET A 131 9.40 6.93 5.73
N THR A 132 8.83 6.32 6.79
CA THR A 132 7.37 6.33 6.99
C THR A 132 6.86 7.75 7.11
N ARG A 133 7.48 8.59 7.93
CA ARG A 133 7.08 9.99 8.09
C ARG A 133 7.18 10.76 6.77
N LEU A 134 8.26 10.57 6.01
CA LEU A 134 8.43 11.20 4.70
C LEU A 134 7.35 10.79 3.70
N ALA A 135 6.97 9.49 3.69
CA ALA A 135 5.89 9.01 2.86
C ALA A 135 4.55 9.63 3.25
N LEU A 136 4.25 9.75 4.57
CA LEU A 136 3.05 10.41 5.06
C LEU A 136 3.01 11.90 4.73
N GLU A 137 4.16 12.58 4.71
CA GLU A 137 4.28 14.00 4.31
C GLU A 137 4.10 14.21 2.80
N ALA A 138 4.28 13.16 1.99
CA ALA A 138 4.23 13.23 0.53
C ALA A 138 2.87 12.83 -0.08
N VAL A 139 1.97 12.20 0.68
CA VAL A 139 0.69 11.67 0.19
C VAL A 139 -0.51 12.42 0.77
N GLU A 140 -1.64 12.33 0.08
CA GLU A 140 -2.93 12.87 0.56
C GLU A 140 -3.67 11.89 1.48
N SER A 141 -3.48 10.59 1.27
CA SER A 141 -4.26 9.54 1.95
C SER A 141 -3.40 8.47 2.60
N VAL A 142 -3.86 7.97 3.75
CA VAL A 142 -3.22 6.85 4.46
C VAL A 142 -4.22 5.73 4.65
N VAL A 143 -3.80 4.51 4.31
CA VAL A 143 -4.47 3.27 4.71
C VAL A 143 -3.66 2.65 5.84
N ALA A 144 -4.23 2.61 7.03
CA ALA A 144 -3.62 1.93 8.17
C ALA A 144 -3.88 0.42 8.08
N VAL A 145 -2.82 -0.38 8.10
CA VAL A 145 -2.93 -1.85 8.14
C VAL A 145 -2.78 -2.32 9.58
N ALA A 146 -3.86 -2.87 10.13
CA ALA A 146 -3.93 -3.33 11.51
C ALA A 146 -4.15 -4.85 11.54
N GLN A 147 -3.22 -5.59 12.17
CA GLN A 147 -3.49 -6.99 12.47
C GLN A 147 -4.63 -7.04 13.49
N CYS A 148 -5.60 -7.97 13.30
CA CYS A 148 -6.75 -8.11 14.21
C CYS A 148 -6.31 -8.72 15.55
N GLU A 149 -5.57 -7.94 16.33
CA GLU A 149 -5.04 -8.30 17.66
C GLU A 149 -5.15 -7.11 18.62
N PRO A 150 -5.31 -7.33 19.95
CA PRO A 150 -5.47 -6.25 20.93
C PRO A 150 -4.37 -5.19 20.91
N LEU A 151 -3.13 -5.58 20.53
CA LEU A 151 -2.01 -4.65 20.45
C LEU A 151 -2.15 -3.64 19.30
N ALA A 152 -2.78 -4.04 18.18
CA ALA A 152 -3.00 -3.15 17.04
C ALA A 152 -3.96 -2.01 17.40
N LEU A 153 -5.01 -2.31 18.17
CA LEU A 153 -5.96 -1.31 18.66
C LEU A 153 -5.28 -0.24 19.53
N ARG A 154 -4.35 -0.66 20.40
CA ARG A 154 -3.58 0.24 21.26
C ARG A 154 -2.58 1.09 20.49
N ALA A 155 -2.18 0.65 19.31
CA ALA A 155 -1.19 1.34 18.48
C ALA A 155 -1.84 2.42 17.57
N LEU A 156 -3.09 2.23 17.15
CA LEU A 156 -3.78 3.13 16.22
C LEU A 156 -3.84 4.60 16.69
N PRO A 157 -4.12 4.93 17.99
CA PRO A 157 -4.11 6.31 18.44
C PRO A 157 -2.82 7.08 18.18
N ARG A 158 -1.65 6.40 18.21
CA ARG A 158 -0.36 7.02 17.91
C ARG A 158 -0.22 7.42 16.43
N LEU A 159 -0.78 6.62 15.53
CA LEU A 159 -0.83 7.01 14.11
C LEU A 159 -1.74 8.22 13.91
N LEU A 160 -2.91 8.22 14.54
CA LEU A 160 -3.85 9.37 14.48
C LEU A 160 -3.21 10.65 15.04
N GLU A 161 -2.48 10.55 16.15
CA GLU A 161 -1.73 11.66 16.73
C GLU A 161 -0.69 12.22 15.76
N LEU A 162 0.11 11.34 15.11
CA LEU A 162 1.09 11.78 14.11
C LEU A 162 0.42 12.48 12.93
N LEU A 163 -0.68 11.93 12.40
CA LEU A 163 -1.41 12.56 11.30
C LEU A 163 -1.98 13.93 11.70
N GLY A 164 -2.45 14.06 12.96
CA GLY A 164 -2.85 15.33 13.53
C GLY A 164 -1.71 16.35 13.54
N GLN A 165 -0.52 15.96 14.03
CA GLN A 165 0.68 16.81 14.05
C GLN A 165 1.12 17.22 12.63
N LEU A 166 1.06 16.30 11.66
CA LEU A 166 1.40 16.62 10.26
C LEU A 166 0.44 17.64 9.67
N ARG A 167 -0.87 17.54 9.96
CA ARG A 167 -1.87 18.51 9.51
C ARG A 167 -1.69 19.89 10.17
N GLU A 168 -1.37 19.93 11.46
CA GLU A 168 -1.05 21.18 12.17
C GLU A 168 0.19 21.86 11.58
N ALA A 169 1.13 21.08 11.06
CA ALA A 169 2.30 21.57 10.35
C ALA A 169 2.04 21.98 8.88
N GLY A 170 0.78 21.94 8.42
CA GLY A 170 0.39 22.32 7.06
C GLY A 170 0.40 21.16 6.05
N GLY A 171 0.52 19.92 6.49
CA GLY A 171 0.40 18.74 5.63
C GLY A 171 -1.06 18.44 5.25
N GLU A 172 -1.26 17.81 4.10
CA GLU A 172 -2.58 17.48 3.57
C GLU A 172 -3.01 16.03 3.89
N CYS A 173 -2.10 15.22 4.42
CA CYS A 173 -2.29 13.81 4.68
C CYS A 173 -3.42 13.54 5.69
N SER A 174 -4.33 12.64 5.33
CA SER A 174 -5.43 12.21 6.20
C SER A 174 -5.57 10.70 6.23
N LEU A 175 -6.09 10.15 7.35
CA LEU A 175 -6.42 8.73 7.42
C LEU A 175 -7.66 8.48 6.55
N LEU A 176 -7.49 7.72 5.47
CA LEU A 176 -8.57 7.27 4.61
C LEU A 176 -9.35 6.13 5.27
N GLY A 177 -8.62 5.24 5.94
CA GLY A 177 -9.24 4.14 6.66
C GLY A 177 -8.25 3.15 7.27
N VAL A 178 -8.80 2.24 8.06
CA VAL A 178 -8.07 1.15 8.73
C VAL A 178 -8.57 -0.17 8.16
N VAL A 179 -7.65 -0.98 7.59
CA VAL A 179 -7.98 -2.33 7.15
C VAL A 179 -7.55 -3.34 8.21
N GLY A 180 -8.52 -4.16 8.67
CA GLY A 180 -8.25 -5.31 9.52
C GLY A 180 -7.58 -6.42 8.71
N ASN A 181 -6.38 -6.83 9.10
CA ASN A 181 -5.64 -7.88 8.43
C ASN A 181 -5.44 -9.11 9.31
N MET A 182 -5.21 -10.26 8.68
CA MET A 182 -5.07 -11.56 9.33
C MET A 182 -6.30 -11.89 10.18
N SER A 183 -7.50 -11.49 9.73
CA SER A 183 -8.74 -11.79 10.41
C SER A 183 -9.02 -13.30 10.42
N SER A 184 -9.66 -13.77 11.50
CA SER A 184 -10.06 -15.16 11.64
C SER A 184 -11.36 -15.24 12.44
N PHE A 185 -12.42 -15.66 11.80
CA PHE A 185 -13.71 -15.90 12.48
C PHE A 185 -13.72 -17.15 13.39
N ARG A 186 -12.64 -17.95 13.35
CA ARG A 186 -12.49 -19.15 14.19
C ARG A 186 -11.74 -18.86 15.50
N ASP A 187 -11.04 -17.73 15.58
CA ASP A 187 -10.28 -17.32 16.76
C ASP A 187 -11.09 -16.23 17.50
N PRO A 188 -11.61 -16.53 18.70
CA PRO A 188 -12.45 -15.60 19.44
C PRO A 188 -11.71 -14.31 19.83
N VAL A 189 -10.39 -14.34 20.05
CA VAL A 189 -9.60 -13.16 20.39
C VAL A 189 -9.47 -12.23 19.17
N VAL A 190 -9.24 -12.82 17.99
CA VAL A 190 -9.17 -12.08 16.72
C VAL A 190 -10.53 -11.46 16.40
N LEU A 191 -11.61 -12.21 16.58
CA LEU A 191 -12.97 -11.72 16.35
C LEU A 191 -13.31 -10.56 17.30
N ALA A 192 -13.06 -10.74 18.60
CA ALA A 192 -13.29 -9.67 19.59
C ALA A 192 -12.48 -8.40 19.29
N SER A 193 -11.23 -8.56 18.84
CA SER A 193 -10.39 -7.42 18.44
C SER A 193 -10.92 -6.70 17.21
N LEU A 194 -11.47 -7.43 16.25
CA LEU A 194 -12.10 -6.86 15.06
C LEU A 194 -13.40 -6.11 15.42
N GLU A 195 -14.23 -6.71 16.28
CA GLU A 195 -15.45 -6.08 16.79
C GLU A 195 -15.15 -4.81 17.61
N GLU A 196 -14.10 -4.82 18.44
CA GLU A 196 -13.63 -3.66 19.18
C GLU A 196 -13.12 -2.57 18.23
N LEU A 197 -12.35 -2.93 17.18
CA LEU A 197 -11.89 -2.00 16.16
C LEU A 197 -13.08 -1.30 15.48
N TRP A 198 -14.07 -2.05 15.04
CA TRP A 198 -15.28 -1.50 14.44
C TRP A 198 -16.11 -0.68 15.44
N GLY A 199 -16.19 -1.10 16.69
CA GLY A 199 -16.92 -0.38 17.75
C GLY A 199 -16.32 0.99 18.04
N LEU A 200 -14.99 1.10 18.09
CA LEU A 200 -14.26 2.33 18.42
C LEU A 200 -14.07 3.28 17.21
N TYR A 201 -13.95 2.72 16.02
CA TYR A 201 -13.51 3.46 14.82
C TYR A 201 -14.36 3.17 13.59
N ARG A 202 -15.67 2.89 13.77
CA ARG A 202 -16.57 2.42 12.71
C ARG A 202 -16.45 3.17 11.38
N GLU A 203 -16.40 4.50 11.42
CA GLU A 203 -16.32 5.33 10.22
C GLU A 203 -14.94 5.26 9.52
N LEU A 204 -13.92 4.88 10.29
CA LEU A 204 -12.55 4.78 9.79
C LEU A 204 -12.18 3.36 9.35
N VAL A 205 -12.86 2.33 9.85
CA VAL A 205 -12.55 0.94 9.49
C VAL A 205 -13.21 0.60 8.15
N PHE A 206 -12.47 -0.06 7.28
CA PHE A 206 -13.02 -0.63 6.06
C PHE A 206 -13.93 -1.82 6.39
N ASP A 207 -15.01 -1.99 5.64
CA ASP A 207 -15.89 -3.17 5.79
C ASP A 207 -15.14 -4.43 5.36
N THR A 208 -14.23 -4.30 4.41
CA THR A 208 -13.35 -5.38 3.97
C THR A 208 -12.26 -5.66 5.01
N ALA A 209 -12.22 -6.89 5.52
CA ALA A 209 -11.12 -7.42 6.33
C ALA A 209 -10.37 -8.51 5.55
N ILE A 210 -9.04 -8.46 5.57
CA ILE A 210 -8.18 -9.44 4.89
C ILE A 210 -8.02 -10.67 5.79
N PRO A 211 -8.43 -11.86 5.36
CA PRO A 211 -8.38 -13.06 6.19
C PRO A 211 -6.96 -13.59 6.36
N ARG A 212 -6.73 -14.36 7.41
CA ARG A 212 -5.55 -15.22 7.53
C ARG A 212 -5.74 -16.44 6.65
N ASP A 213 -4.98 -16.55 5.57
CA ASP A 213 -5.07 -17.65 4.61
C ASP A 213 -3.67 -18.11 4.18
N GLY A 214 -3.48 -19.44 4.04
CA GLY A 214 -2.23 -20.02 3.57
C GLY A 214 -1.88 -19.69 2.12
N VAL A 215 -2.85 -19.23 1.34
CA VAL A 215 -2.65 -18.76 -0.04
C VAL A 215 -1.67 -17.59 -0.11
N PHE A 216 -1.63 -16.71 0.90
CA PHE A 216 -0.66 -15.62 0.95
C PHE A 216 0.78 -16.12 1.03
N LEU A 217 1.04 -17.20 1.75
CA LEU A 217 2.37 -17.82 1.80
C LEU A 217 2.73 -18.46 0.45
N GLN A 218 1.76 -19.08 -0.23
CA GLN A 218 1.95 -19.65 -1.55
C GLN A 218 2.28 -18.56 -2.58
N ALA A 219 1.56 -17.44 -2.55
CA ALA A 219 1.80 -16.30 -3.43
C ALA A 219 3.18 -15.67 -3.18
N SER A 220 3.56 -15.49 -1.91
CA SER A 220 4.89 -15.02 -1.53
C SER A 220 5.99 -15.96 -1.98
N HIS A 221 5.81 -17.28 -1.83
CA HIS A 221 6.77 -18.28 -2.34
C HIS A 221 6.90 -18.24 -3.86
N ALA A 222 5.78 -18.01 -4.56
CA ALA A 222 5.76 -17.90 -6.03
C ALA A 222 6.22 -16.53 -6.54
N GLY A 223 6.48 -15.55 -5.65
CA GLY A 223 6.92 -14.20 -6.00
C GLY A 223 5.90 -13.42 -6.84
N VAL A 224 4.60 -13.56 -6.55
CA VAL A 224 3.51 -12.90 -7.31
C VAL A 224 2.40 -12.38 -6.39
N PRO A 225 1.63 -11.37 -6.81
CA PRO A 225 0.36 -11.04 -6.17
C PRO A 225 -0.59 -12.25 -6.14
N VAL A 226 -1.43 -12.34 -5.10
CA VAL A 226 -2.37 -13.49 -4.93
C VAL A 226 -3.25 -13.70 -6.15
N GLY A 227 -3.67 -12.63 -6.83
CA GLY A 227 -4.48 -12.72 -8.03
C GLY A 227 -3.77 -13.35 -9.25
N LEU A 228 -2.44 -13.47 -9.21
CA LEU A 228 -1.64 -14.11 -10.27
C LEU A 228 -1.16 -15.53 -9.91
N LEU A 229 -1.48 -16.04 -8.72
CA LEU A 229 -1.01 -17.34 -8.24
C LEU A 229 -1.43 -18.50 -9.15
N SER A 230 -2.57 -18.36 -9.82
CA SER A 230 -3.06 -19.36 -10.78
C SER A 230 -3.95 -18.71 -11.85
N ARG A 231 -4.21 -19.46 -12.95
CA ARG A 231 -5.10 -19.00 -14.04
C ARG A 231 -6.53 -18.68 -13.55
N ARG A 232 -6.99 -19.36 -12.50
CA ARG A 232 -8.22 -19.02 -11.77
C ARG A 232 -7.78 -18.47 -10.42
N PRO A 233 -7.85 -17.15 -10.22
CA PRO A 233 -7.45 -16.55 -8.96
C PRO A 233 -8.13 -17.23 -7.77
N PRO A 234 -7.42 -17.46 -6.66
CA PRO A 234 -8.05 -17.92 -5.42
C PRO A 234 -9.16 -16.97 -4.98
N GLY A 235 -10.24 -17.49 -4.40
CA GLY A 235 -11.37 -16.66 -3.96
C GLY A 235 -10.97 -15.53 -3.00
N VAL A 236 -9.92 -15.74 -2.21
CA VAL A 236 -9.38 -14.71 -1.31
C VAL A 236 -8.76 -13.51 -2.07
N ALA A 237 -8.41 -13.65 -3.34
CA ALA A 237 -7.90 -12.53 -4.13
C ALA A 237 -8.94 -11.41 -4.32
N ALA A 238 -10.23 -11.75 -4.34
CA ALA A 238 -11.32 -10.79 -4.48
C ALA A 238 -11.41 -9.79 -3.32
N VAL A 239 -10.81 -10.11 -2.17
CA VAL A 239 -10.79 -9.18 -1.02
C VAL A 239 -10.08 -7.87 -1.36
N PHE A 240 -9.08 -7.90 -2.24
CA PHE A 240 -8.38 -6.68 -2.65
C PHE A 240 -9.17 -5.87 -3.68
N ASP A 241 -9.95 -6.52 -4.53
CA ASP A 241 -10.87 -5.82 -5.43
C ASP A 241 -11.96 -5.09 -4.60
N SER A 242 -12.48 -5.72 -3.54
CA SER A 242 -13.41 -5.09 -2.59
C SER A 242 -12.76 -3.92 -1.84
N LEU A 243 -11.56 -4.12 -1.29
CA LEU A 243 -10.84 -3.06 -0.56
C LEU A 243 -10.54 -1.86 -1.45
N VAL A 244 -10.09 -2.08 -2.68
CA VAL A 244 -9.86 -1.01 -3.65
C VAL A 244 -11.17 -0.28 -3.98
N GLY A 245 -12.27 -1.00 -4.17
CA GLY A 245 -13.60 -0.39 -4.37
C GLY A 245 -14.02 0.51 -3.19
N GLU A 246 -13.78 0.09 -1.95
CA GLU A 246 -14.03 0.92 -0.78
C GLU A 246 -13.08 2.14 -0.71
N ILE A 247 -11.80 1.98 -1.09
CA ILE A 247 -10.84 3.08 -1.17
C ILE A 247 -11.34 4.13 -2.18
N GLU A 248 -11.70 3.70 -3.39
CA GLU A 248 -12.23 4.57 -4.44
C GLU A 248 -13.51 5.29 -3.99
N ALA A 249 -14.45 4.57 -3.37
CA ALA A 249 -15.69 5.14 -2.85
C ALA A 249 -15.46 6.21 -1.79
N ARG A 250 -14.50 5.99 -0.85
CA ARG A 250 -14.15 6.98 0.17
C ARG A 250 -13.46 8.22 -0.40
N LEU A 251 -12.78 8.08 -1.53
CA LEU A 251 -12.17 9.19 -2.27
C LEU A 251 -13.13 9.89 -3.23
N GLY A 252 -14.41 9.46 -3.27
CA GLY A 252 -15.43 10.04 -4.15
C GLY A 252 -15.22 9.70 -5.61
N ILE A 253 -14.44 8.65 -5.90
CA ILE A 253 -14.25 8.14 -7.25
C ILE A 253 -15.38 7.17 -7.50
N THR A 254 -16.38 7.60 -8.24
CA THR A 254 -17.37 6.70 -8.80
C THR A 254 -16.74 5.98 -9.98
N GLU A 255 -16.95 4.65 -10.11
CA GLU A 255 -16.72 3.98 -11.40
C GLU A 255 -17.44 4.79 -12.47
N GLY A 256 -16.66 5.46 -13.31
CA GLY A 256 -17.23 6.13 -14.47
C GLY A 256 -18.05 5.08 -15.21
N ASP A 257 -19.27 5.44 -15.62
CA ASP A 257 -20.18 4.63 -16.42
C ASP A 257 -19.40 3.85 -17.50
N LYS A 258 -18.84 2.71 -17.11
CA LYS A 258 -18.61 1.65 -18.09
C LYS A 258 -20.02 1.23 -18.42
N ASP A 259 -20.46 1.55 -19.62
CA ASP A 259 -21.72 1.09 -20.20
C ASP A 259 -21.73 -0.46 -20.21
N ASP A 260 -21.93 -1.02 -19.03
CA ASP A 260 -22.29 -2.42 -18.83
C ASP A 260 -23.79 -2.57 -19.11
N GLY A 261 -24.21 -2.13 -20.27
CA GLY A 261 -25.49 -2.50 -20.81
C GLY A 261 -25.62 -4.02 -20.75
N PRO A 262 -26.79 -4.57 -20.41
CA PRO A 262 -26.95 -5.99 -20.22
C PRO A 262 -26.43 -6.75 -21.44
N ILE A 263 -25.41 -7.59 -21.24
CA ILE A 263 -24.88 -8.47 -22.28
C ILE A 263 -26.06 -9.31 -22.77
N ARG A 264 -26.47 -9.07 -24.01
CA ARG A 264 -27.54 -9.88 -24.63
C ARG A 264 -27.02 -11.30 -24.74
N LEU A 265 -27.77 -12.23 -24.19
CA LEU A 265 -27.42 -13.65 -24.21
C LEU A 265 -27.64 -14.30 -25.58
N VAL A 266 -28.40 -13.64 -26.45
CA VAL A 266 -28.75 -14.09 -27.81
C VAL A 266 -28.90 -12.85 -28.67
N ASP A 267 -28.38 -12.88 -29.91
CA ASP A 267 -28.62 -11.91 -30.95
C ASP A 267 -30.02 -12.11 -31.56
#